data_94907e065a1252ac6cab87803e97e9c8
#
_entry.id   94907e065a1252ac6cab87803e97e9c8
#
_cell.length_a   1.000
_cell.length_b   1.000
_cell.length_c   1.000
_cell.angle_alpha   90.00
_cell.angle_beta   90.00
_cell.angle_gamma   90.00
#
_symmetry.space_group_name_H-M   'P 1'
#
loop_
_entity.id
_entity.type
_entity.pdbx_description
1 polymer ?
#
loop_
_entity_poly.entity_id
_entity_poly.type
_entity_poly.pdbx_seq_one_letter_code
_entity_poly.pdbx_strand_id
1 'polypeptide(L)'
;DAKIDAALFTSYHCINYYSDFLFCYFGRRYGFVVTPDAATSISAGIDGGQPARRTFGGNVTYTDWQKDNYFHAVRTLTGGVKRLGIEFDHINIDTLNLLKSEFPGMEFVDIAAPSMRLRMIKSAEEIAHITQMTRIADIGGAACVEATKVGTPEHEVALHSTATMVREIAKTWPHGELLDTWTWFQSGLNTDGAHNPVTSRKIEKGDILSLNCFPMVAGYY
;
A
#
# COMPACT_ATOMS: atom_id res chain seq x y z
N ASP A 1 -6.89 -17.18 -17.51
CA ASP A 1 -7.23 -18.51 -16.98
C ASP A 1 -5.96 -19.26 -16.62
N ALA A 2 -5.35 -18.90 -15.47
CA ALA A 2 -4.02 -19.40 -15.08
C ALA A 2 -4.05 -20.85 -14.56
N LYS A 3 -5.25 -21.46 -14.43
CA LYS A 3 -5.45 -22.81 -13.87
C LYS A 3 -4.68 -23.03 -12.57
N ILE A 4 -4.80 -22.09 -11.63
CA ILE A 4 -4.22 -22.17 -10.28
C ILE A 4 -5.25 -22.73 -9.31
N ASP A 5 -4.77 -23.41 -8.26
CA ASP A 5 -5.62 -23.96 -7.19
C ASP A 5 -5.80 -22.93 -6.06
N ALA A 6 -4.80 -22.06 -5.85
CA ALA A 6 -4.84 -20.95 -4.90
C ALA A 6 -3.93 -19.81 -5.38
N ALA A 7 -4.10 -18.64 -4.80
CA ALA A 7 -3.22 -17.48 -4.97
C ALA A 7 -2.67 -17.04 -3.62
N LEU A 8 -1.38 -16.69 -3.58
CA LEU A 8 -0.73 -16.02 -2.46
C LEU A 8 -0.25 -14.64 -2.91
N PHE A 9 -0.87 -13.61 -2.41
CA PHE A 9 -0.45 -12.23 -2.58
C PHE A 9 0.49 -11.83 -1.46
N THR A 10 1.57 -11.16 -1.80
CA THR A 10 2.64 -10.75 -0.87
C THR A 10 2.98 -9.26 -0.98
N SER A 11 2.62 -8.62 -2.09
CA SER A 11 2.84 -7.19 -2.24
C SER A 11 1.86 -6.38 -1.37
N TYR A 12 2.34 -5.26 -0.86
CA TYR A 12 1.54 -4.33 -0.07
C TYR A 12 0.25 -3.92 -0.80
N HIS A 13 0.36 -3.59 -2.08
CA HIS A 13 -0.77 -3.16 -2.89
C HIS A 13 -1.79 -4.26 -3.13
N CYS A 14 -1.36 -5.49 -3.43
CA CYS A 14 -2.29 -6.58 -3.68
C CYS A 14 -2.91 -7.11 -2.39
N ILE A 15 -2.16 -7.18 -1.28
CA ILE A 15 -2.75 -7.52 0.02
C ILE A 15 -3.84 -6.51 0.36
N ASN A 16 -3.58 -5.20 0.27
CA ASN A 16 -4.59 -4.19 0.52
C ASN A 16 -5.77 -4.31 -0.45
N TYR A 17 -5.52 -4.38 -1.75
CA TYR A 17 -6.57 -4.44 -2.77
C TYR A 17 -7.55 -5.61 -2.59
N TYR A 18 -7.04 -6.80 -2.24
CA TYR A 18 -7.85 -8.00 -2.12
C TYR A 18 -8.38 -8.27 -0.71
N SER A 19 -7.82 -7.64 0.32
CA SER A 19 -8.20 -7.90 1.72
C SER A 19 -8.60 -6.68 2.52
N ASP A 20 -8.42 -5.48 1.98
CA ASP A 20 -8.57 -4.20 2.70
C ASP A 20 -7.61 -4.03 3.89
N PHE A 21 -6.51 -4.79 3.90
CA PHE A 21 -5.53 -4.75 4.98
C PHE A 21 -4.34 -3.85 4.62
N LEU A 22 -4.30 -2.68 5.24
CA LEU A 22 -3.14 -1.79 5.25
C LEU A 22 -2.25 -2.12 6.44
N PHE A 23 -1.16 -2.82 6.21
CA PHE A 23 -0.21 -3.18 7.26
C PHE A 23 1.01 -2.25 7.28
N CYS A 24 1.67 -2.16 8.44
CA CYS A 24 2.89 -1.40 8.59
C CYS A 24 4.07 -2.18 8.00
N TYR A 25 4.72 -1.63 6.97
CA TYR A 25 5.78 -2.32 6.23
C TYR A 25 7.14 -2.15 6.89
N PHE A 26 7.43 -2.98 7.91
CA PHE A 26 8.71 -2.99 8.64
C PHE A 26 9.50 -4.30 8.50
N GLY A 27 9.50 -4.91 7.32
CA GLY A 27 10.29 -6.10 7.03
C GLY A 27 9.73 -7.43 7.55
N ARG A 28 8.55 -7.45 8.19
CA ARG A 28 7.81 -8.68 8.45
C ARG A 28 7.12 -9.15 7.19
N ARG A 29 6.93 -10.46 7.05
CA ARG A 29 6.19 -11.04 5.94
C ARG A 29 4.70 -10.99 6.22
N TYR A 30 3.94 -10.48 5.27
CA TYR A 30 2.48 -10.53 5.25
C TYR A 30 2.03 -11.27 4.01
N GLY A 31 0.81 -11.74 4.01
CA GLY A 31 0.25 -12.43 2.86
C GLY A 31 -1.27 -12.41 2.87
N PHE A 32 -1.82 -12.66 1.71
CA PHE A 32 -3.25 -12.91 1.54
C PHE A 32 -3.41 -14.13 0.64
N VAL A 33 -3.97 -15.18 1.20
CA VAL A 33 -4.23 -16.44 0.49
C VAL A 33 -5.69 -16.48 0.05
N VAL A 34 -5.90 -16.74 -1.22
CA VAL A 34 -7.22 -16.94 -1.82
C VAL A 34 -7.29 -18.35 -2.39
N THR A 35 -8.27 -19.11 -1.95
CA THR A 35 -8.66 -20.41 -2.51
C THR A 35 -10.06 -20.30 -3.10
N PRO A 36 -10.60 -21.33 -3.80
CA PRO A 36 -11.98 -21.30 -4.27
C PRO A 36 -13.02 -21.05 -3.17
N ASP A 37 -12.74 -21.49 -1.94
CA ASP A 37 -13.70 -21.49 -0.84
C ASP A 37 -13.40 -20.49 0.26
N ALA A 38 -12.21 -19.89 0.28
CA ALA A 38 -11.77 -19.02 1.37
C ALA A 38 -10.81 -17.93 0.93
N ALA A 39 -10.82 -16.83 1.68
CA ALA A 39 -9.86 -15.74 1.58
C ALA A 39 -9.35 -15.44 2.99
N THR A 40 -8.02 -15.47 3.18
CA THR A 40 -7.42 -15.39 4.52
C THR A 40 -6.14 -14.57 4.50
N SER A 41 -6.08 -13.53 5.32
CA SER A 41 -4.87 -12.75 5.54
C SER A 41 -3.91 -13.47 6.51
N ILE A 42 -2.62 -13.28 6.26
CA ILE A 42 -1.53 -13.76 7.13
C ILE A 42 -0.82 -12.53 7.68
N SER A 43 -0.82 -12.40 9.00
CA SER A 43 -0.19 -11.27 9.70
C SER A 43 0.82 -11.71 10.74
N ALA A 44 1.81 -10.85 11.01
CA ALA A 44 2.75 -11.06 12.09
C ALA A 44 2.09 -10.85 13.46
N GLY A 45 2.56 -11.54 14.49
CA GLY A 45 2.01 -11.48 15.84
C GLY A 45 1.95 -10.09 16.44
N ILE A 46 2.89 -9.22 16.09
CA ILE A 46 2.90 -7.82 16.52
C ILE A 46 1.64 -7.04 16.07
N ASP A 47 1.05 -7.42 14.94
CA ASP A 47 -0.12 -6.76 14.34
C ASP A 47 -1.40 -7.59 14.47
N GLY A 48 -1.38 -8.67 15.25
CA GLY A 48 -2.44 -9.68 15.30
C GLY A 48 -3.86 -9.16 15.56
N GLY A 49 -4.01 -7.99 16.17
CA GLY A 49 -5.31 -7.37 16.40
C GLY A 49 -5.86 -6.56 15.23
N GLN A 50 -5.04 -6.16 14.28
CA GLN A 50 -5.45 -5.28 13.16
C GLN A 50 -6.28 -6.03 12.11
N PRO A 51 -5.86 -7.19 11.60
CA PRO A 51 -6.60 -7.87 10.53
C PRO A 51 -8.03 -8.20 10.92
N ALA A 52 -8.26 -8.66 12.15
CA ALA A 52 -9.61 -9.00 12.64
C ALA A 52 -10.61 -7.85 12.56
N ARG A 53 -10.14 -6.59 12.54
CA ARG A 53 -11.00 -5.40 12.47
C ARG A 53 -11.12 -4.82 11.06
N ARG A 54 -10.20 -5.15 10.16
CA ARG A 54 -9.97 -4.39 8.92
C ARG A 54 -9.97 -5.23 7.66
N THR A 55 -9.73 -6.53 7.77
CA THR A 55 -9.65 -7.38 6.59
C THR A 55 -10.97 -8.03 6.24
N PHE A 56 -11.14 -8.24 4.95
CA PHE A 56 -12.14 -9.15 4.43
C PHE A 56 -11.69 -10.61 4.60
N GLY A 57 -12.60 -11.49 5.00
CA GLY A 57 -12.32 -12.91 5.17
C GLY A 57 -11.68 -13.29 6.50
N GLY A 58 -10.94 -14.40 6.50
CA GLY A 58 -10.25 -14.91 7.69
C GLY A 58 -8.92 -14.23 7.97
N ASN A 59 -8.36 -14.50 9.15
CA ASN A 59 -7.00 -14.11 9.48
C ASN A 59 -6.26 -15.23 10.22
N VAL A 60 -4.99 -15.44 9.87
CA VAL A 60 -4.04 -16.26 10.61
C VAL A 60 -2.89 -15.37 11.07
N THR A 61 -2.63 -15.38 12.35
CA THR A 61 -1.50 -14.68 12.95
C THR A 61 -0.36 -15.65 13.18
N TYR A 62 0.82 -15.39 12.66
CA TYR A 62 2.00 -16.19 12.89
C TYR A 62 2.93 -15.56 13.93
N THR A 63 3.78 -16.38 14.54
CA THR A 63 4.90 -15.96 15.40
C THR A 63 6.22 -16.29 14.72
N ASP A 64 7.33 -15.83 15.27
CA ASP A 64 8.67 -16.15 14.72
C ASP A 64 9.20 -17.52 15.19
N TRP A 65 8.40 -18.31 15.90
CA TRP A 65 8.75 -19.66 16.32
C TRP A 65 8.68 -20.63 15.14
N GLN A 66 9.59 -21.61 15.09
CA GLN A 66 9.73 -22.54 13.96
C GLN A 66 8.41 -23.15 13.47
N LYS A 67 7.56 -23.59 14.39
CA LYS A 67 6.29 -24.24 14.05
C LYS A 67 5.16 -23.29 13.67
N ASP A 68 5.30 -22.01 14.00
CA ASP A 68 4.25 -21.00 13.84
C ASP A 68 4.72 -19.84 12.93
N ASN A 69 5.72 -20.08 12.10
CA ASN A 69 6.26 -19.06 11.21
C ASN A 69 5.34 -18.79 10.01
N TYR A 70 5.69 -17.78 9.24
CA TYR A 70 4.97 -17.38 8.04
C TYR A 70 4.69 -18.53 7.07
N PHE A 71 5.69 -19.38 6.79
CA PHE A 71 5.54 -20.48 5.83
C PHE A 71 4.66 -21.60 6.38
N HIS A 72 4.65 -21.82 7.69
CA HIS A 72 3.69 -22.72 8.32
C HIS A 72 2.26 -22.22 8.12
N ALA A 73 2.00 -20.91 8.31
CA ALA A 73 0.70 -20.31 8.05
C ALA A 73 0.29 -20.48 6.58
N VAL A 74 1.18 -20.20 5.63
CA VAL A 74 0.91 -20.43 4.20
C VAL A 74 0.55 -21.90 3.95
N ARG A 75 1.33 -22.84 4.51
CA ARG A 75 1.11 -24.29 4.33
C ARG A 75 -0.26 -24.73 4.87
N THR A 76 -0.65 -24.21 6.02
CA THR A 76 -1.95 -24.51 6.63
C THR A 76 -3.11 -24.08 5.73
N LEU A 77 -2.97 -22.94 5.06
CA LEU A 77 -4.00 -22.37 4.17
C LEU A 77 -3.98 -22.97 2.77
N THR A 78 -2.86 -23.56 2.34
CA THR A 78 -2.68 -24.12 0.98
C THR A 78 -2.57 -25.64 0.99
N GLY A 79 -3.05 -26.30 2.03
CA GLY A 79 -3.02 -27.76 2.12
C GLY A 79 -3.69 -28.44 0.94
N GLY A 80 -2.94 -29.33 0.23
CA GLY A 80 -3.44 -30.04 -0.96
C GLY A 80 -3.34 -29.28 -2.27
N VAL A 81 -2.96 -28.02 -2.27
CA VAL A 81 -2.72 -27.19 -3.46
C VAL A 81 -1.48 -27.69 -4.21
N LYS A 82 -1.57 -27.81 -5.53
CA LYS A 82 -0.48 -28.20 -6.40
C LYS A 82 0.05 -27.04 -7.24
N ARG A 83 -0.80 -26.09 -7.58
CA ARG A 83 -0.49 -24.94 -8.42
C ARG A 83 -0.82 -23.65 -7.66
N LEU A 84 0.21 -22.99 -7.13
CA LEU A 84 0.08 -21.76 -6.35
C LEU A 84 0.44 -20.54 -7.20
N GLY A 85 -0.52 -19.65 -7.39
CA GLY A 85 -0.28 -18.35 -8.00
C GLY A 85 0.51 -17.45 -7.05
N ILE A 86 1.59 -16.84 -7.51
CA ILE A 86 2.39 -15.86 -6.76
C ILE A 86 2.80 -14.69 -7.66
N GLU A 87 3.11 -13.55 -7.08
CA GLU A 87 3.49 -12.33 -7.79
C GLU A 87 4.99 -12.35 -8.15
N PHE A 88 5.33 -12.74 -9.39
CA PHE A 88 6.74 -12.85 -9.84
C PHE A 88 7.44 -11.49 -9.92
N ASP A 89 6.70 -10.40 -10.08
CA ASP A 89 7.23 -9.03 -10.07
C ASP A 89 7.53 -8.49 -8.66
N HIS A 90 7.08 -9.18 -7.62
CA HIS A 90 7.27 -8.78 -6.23
C HIS A 90 8.11 -9.76 -5.41
N ILE A 91 7.94 -11.06 -5.62
CA ILE A 91 8.66 -12.09 -4.87
C ILE A 91 10.16 -12.02 -5.19
N ASN A 92 10.98 -11.72 -4.18
CA ASN A 92 12.42 -11.76 -4.34
C ASN A 92 12.96 -13.21 -4.35
N ILE A 93 14.22 -13.36 -4.80
CA ILE A 93 14.86 -14.67 -4.97
C ILE A 93 14.91 -15.45 -3.65
N ASP A 94 15.22 -14.80 -2.54
CA ASP A 94 15.28 -15.44 -1.22
C ASP A 94 13.91 -16.03 -0.84
N THR A 95 12.85 -15.26 -0.94
CA THR A 95 11.48 -15.71 -0.65
C THR A 95 11.06 -16.85 -1.59
N LEU A 96 11.40 -16.78 -2.88
CA LEU A 96 11.12 -17.86 -3.82
C LEU A 96 11.87 -19.15 -3.47
N ASN A 97 13.15 -19.07 -3.08
CA ASN A 97 13.92 -20.23 -2.66
C ASN A 97 13.34 -20.87 -1.38
N LEU A 98 12.93 -20.05 -0.43
CA LEU A 98 12.25 -20.52 0.78
C LEU A 98 10.91 -21.18 0.44
N LEU A 99 10.10 -20.60 -0.43
CA LEU A 99 8.85 -21.21 -0.89
C LEU A 99 9.11 -22.57 -1.56
N LYS A 100 10.11 -22.67 -2.43
CA LYS A 100 10.47 -23.95 -3.06
C LYS A 100 10.95 -25.00 -2.05
N SER A 101 11.68 -24.59 -1.04
CA SER A 101 12.14 -25.47 0.04
C SER A 101 11.00 -25.95 0.93
N GLU A 102 10.09 -25.04 1.28
CA GLU A 102 8.97 -25.33 2.18
C GLU A 102 7.82 -26.09 1.52
N PHE A 103 7.70 -26.01 0.19
CA PHE A 103 6.65 -26.63 -0.60
C PHE A 103 7.22 -27.48 -1.74
N PRO A 104 7.92 -28.58 -1.44
CA PRO A 104 8.50 -29.43 -2.46
C PRO A 104 7.40 -30.02 -3.38
N GLY A 105 7.60 -29.89 -4.69
CA GLY A 105 6.66 -30.37 -5.70
C GLY A 105 5.50 -29.43 -6.02
N MET A 106 5.40 -28.26 -5.38
CA MET A 106 4.43 -27.23 -5.76
C MET A 106 4.88 -26.52 -7.04
N GLU A 107 3.97 -26.33 -7.97
CA GLU A 107 4.18 -25.49 -9.14
C GLU A 107 3.80 -24.03 -8.79
N PHE A 108 4.74 -23.10 -8.97
CA PHE A 108 4.50 -21.67 -8.81
C PHE A 108 4.15 -21.04 -10.16
N VAL A 109 3.03 -20.34 -10.22
CA VAL A 109 2.49 -19.73 -11.43
C VAL A 109 2.46 -18.21 -11.26
N ASP A 110 2.92 -17.48 -12.26
CA ASP A 110 2.90 -16.01 -12.22
C ASP A 110 1.46 -15.46 -12.35
N ILE A 111 1.06 -14.67 -11.36
CA ILE A 111 -0.23 -13.96 -11.33
C ILE A 111 -0.08 -12.42 -11.35
N ALA A 112 1.13 -11.89 -11.50
CA ALA A 112 1.37 -10.45 -11.48
C ALA A 112 0.58 -9.71 -12.56
N ALA A 113 0.74 -10.12 -13.83
CA ALA A 113 0.05 -9.46 -14.93
C ALA A 113 -1.49 -9.59 -14.89
N PRO A 114 -2.09 -10.76 -14.58
CA PRO A 114 -3.53 -10.85 -14.33
C PRO A 114 -4.03 -9.95 -13.21
N SER A 115 -3.32 -9.92 -12.08
CA SER A 115 -3.66 -9.06 -10.93
C SER A 115 -3.59 -7.57 -11.28
N MET A 116 -2.55 -7.17 -11.98
CA MET A 116 -2.41 -5.79 -12.48
C MET A 116 -3.60 -5.40 -13.38
N ARG A 117 -4.00 -6.26 -14.31
CA ARG A 117 -5.16 -5.99 -15.18
C ARG A 117 -6.46 -5.79 -14.39
N LEU A 118 -6.70 -6.58 -13.34
CA LEU A 118 -7.86 -6.38 -12.48
C LEU A 118 -7.83 -5.01 -11.79
N ARG A 119 -6.68 -4.59 -11.29
CA ARG A 119 -6.52 -3.29 -10.64
C ARG A 119 -6.57 -2.10 -11.58
N MET A 120 -6.21 -2.28 -12.86
CA MET A 120 -6.25 -1.21 -13.87
C MET A 120 -7.66 -0.80 -14.26
N ILE A 121 -8.62 -1.73 -14.23
CA ILE A 121 -10.01 -1.48 -14.62
C ILE A 121 -10.80 -1.25 -13.33
N LYS A 122 -11.13 0.02 -13.06
CA LYS A 122 -11.81 0.44 -11.83
C LYS A 122 -13.30 0.17 -11.88
N SER A 123 -13.86 -0.28 -10.76
CA SER A 123 -15.32 -0.33 -10.56
C SER A 123 -15.91 1.08 -10.41
N ALA A 124 -17.23 1.18 -10.41
CA ALA A 124 -17.91 2.46 -10.18
C ALA A 124 -17.64 3.01 -8.78
N GLU A 125 -17.53 2.12 -7.78
CA GLU A 125 -17.21 2.49 -6.40
C GLU A 125 -15.76 2.99 -6.27
N GLU A 126 -14.81 2.30 -6.92
CA GLU A 126 -13.41 2.75 -6.97
C GLU A 126 -13.29 4.12 -7.65
N ILE A 127 -14.02 4.34 -8.75
CA ILE A 127 -14.04 5.64 -9.43
C ILE A 127 -14.60 6.73 -8.52
N ALA A 128 -15.70 6.46 -7.81
CA ALA A 128 -16.28 7.41 -6.87
C ALA A 128 -15.29 7.74 -5.73
N HIS A 129 -14.59 6.72 -5.21
CA HIS A 129 -13.56 6.89 -4.18
C HIS A 129 -12.39 7.73 -4.68
N ILE A 130 -11.82 7.42 -5.85
CA ILE A 130 -10.73 8.17 -6.48
C ILE A 130 -11.15 9.63 -6.74
N THR A 131 -12.40 9.85 -7.15
CA THR A 131 -12.93 11.22 -7.35
C THR A 131 -12.90 12.02 -6.05
N GLN A 132 -13.26 11.43 -4.91
CA GLN A 132 -13.15 12.10 -3.62
C GLN A 132 -11.69 12.36 -3.22
N MET A 133 -10.78 11.41 -3.52
CA MET A 133 -9.35 11.57 -3.26
C MET A 133 -8.75 12.72 -4.07
N THR A 134 -9.11 12.83 -5.35
CA THR A 134 -8.70 13.95 -6.20
C THR A 134 -9.13 15.29 -5.63
N ARG A 135 -10.36 15.38 -5.11
CA ARG A 135 -10.83 16.59 -4.43
C ARG A 135 -10.00 16.96 -3.19
N ILE A 136 -9.53 15.96 -2.43
CA ILE A 136 -8.63 16.20 -1.30
C ILE A 136 -7.25 16.66 -1.78
N ALA A 137 -6.76 16.12 -2.88
CA ALA A 137 -5.52 16.59 -3.49
C ALA A 137 -5.63 18.08 -3.91
N ASP A 138 -6.76 18.50 -4.47
CA ASP A 138 -7.03 19.91 -4.80
C ASP A 138 -7.02 20.81 -3.55
N ILE A 139 -7.59 20.35 -2.43
CA ILE A 139 -7.54 21.05 -1.14
C ILE A 139 -6.08 21.16 -0.66
N GLY A 140 -5.28 20.10 -0.79
CA GLY A 140 -3.84 20.11 -0.50
C GLY A 140 -3.08 21.12 -1.37
N GLY A 141 -3.37 21.15 -2.67
CA GLY A 141 -2.78 22.11 -3.60
C GLY A 141 -3.13 23.56 -3.25
N ALA A 142 -4.37 23.83 -2.91
CA ALA A 142 -4.81 25.16 -2.45
C ALA A 142 -4.07 25.57 -1.17
N ALA A 143 -3.90 24.64 -0.22
CA ALA A 143 -3.14 24.90 1.01
C ALA A 143 -1.64 25.17 0.73
N CYS A 144 -1.04 24.52 -0.26
CA CYS A 144 0.32 24.89 -0.72
C CYS A 144 0.38 26.33 -1.20
N VAL A 145 -0.55 26.74 -2.04
CA VAL A 145 -0.61 28.13 -2.56
C VAL A 145 -0.77 29.14 -1.43
N GLU A 146 -1.64 28.87 -0.46
CA GLU A 146 -1.86 29.74 0.71
C GLU A 146 -0.59 29.92 1.55
N ALA A 147 0.14 28.83 1.79
CA ALA A 147 1.37 28.82 2.60
C ALA A 147 2.61 29.38 1.87
N THR A 148 2.56 29.47 0.54
CA THR A 148 3.66 29.92 -0.29
C THR A 148 3.91 31.43 -0.13
N LYS A 149 5.02 31.78 0.55
CA LYS A 149 5.46 33.17 0.72
C LYS A 149 6.98 33.22 0.64
N VAL A 150 7.53 34.32 0.13
CA VAL A 150 8.99 34.55 0.18
C VAL A 150 9.48 34.43 1.61
N GLY A 151 10.53 33.63 1.82
CA GLY A 151 11.13 33.34 3.12
C GLY A 151 10.51 32.13 3.85
N THR A 152 9.38 31.58 3.42
CA THR A 152 8.82 30.35 3.99
C THR A 152 9.69 29.16 3.61
N PRO A 153 10.11 28.29 4.53
CA PRO A 153 10.81 27.05 4.19
C PRO A 153 9.90 26.07 3.44
N GLU A 154 10.46 25.30 2.51
CA GLU A 154 9.73 24.26 1.74
C GLU A 154 8.93 23.30 2.63
N HIS A 155 9.58 22.82 3.73
CA HIS A 155 8.94 21.87 4.64
C HIS A 155 7.73 22.44 5.36
N GLU A 156 7.67 23.74 5.64
CA GLU A 156 6.51 24.38 6.26
C GLU A 156 5.31 24.40 5.31
N VAL A 157 5.54 24.65 4.01
CA VAL A 157 4.50 24.56 2.99
C VAL A 157 3.98 23.12 2.87
N ALA A 158 4.89 22.15 2.81
CA ALA A 158 4.53 20.72 2.72
C ALA A 158 3.76 20.23 3.96
N LEU A 159 4.18 20.62 5.16
CA LEU A 159 3.51 20.28 6.42
C LEU A 159 2.10 20.88 6.48
N HIS A 160 1.93 22.15 6.08
CA HIS A 160 0.63 22.81 6.05
C HIS A 160 -0.35 22.07 5.12
N SER A 161 0.08 21.76 3.91
CA SER A 161 -0.71 21.01 2.93
C SER A 161 -1.06 19.59 3.41
N THR A 162 -0.07 18.83 3.87
CA THR A 162 -0.28 17.48 4.40
C THR A 162 -1.26 17.48 5.58
N ALA A 163 -1.08 18.40 6.54
CA ALA A 163 -1.98 18.51 7.69
C ALA A 163 -3.42 18.88 7.27
N THR A 164 -3.56 19.69 6.23
CA THR A 164 -4.87 20.07 5.70
C THR A 164 -5.58 18.89 5.05
N MET A 165 -4.86 18.10 4.21
CA MET A 165 -5.38 16.88 3.61
C MET A 165 -5.77 15.85 4.67
N VAL A 166 -4.91 15.58 5.65
CA VAL A 166 -5.17 14.63 6.74
C VAL A 166 -6.43 15.01 7.54
N ARG A 167 -6.63 16.30 7.85
CA ARG A 167 -7.83 16.77 8.54
C ARG A 167 -9.09 16.56 7.70
N GLU A 168 -9.02 16.79 6.39
CA GLU A 168 -10.17 16.58 5.51
C GLU A 168 -10.48 15.08 5.32
N ILE A 169 -9.45 14.23 5.24
CA ILE A 169 -9.63 12.76 5.25
C ILE A 169 -10.33 12.33 6.53
N ALA A 170 -9.82 12.74 7.70
CA ALA A 170 -10.41 12.38 8.99
C ALA A 170 -11.86 12.82 9.15
N LYS A 171 -12.23 13.95 8.56
CA LYS A 171 -13.60 14.47 8.54
C LYS A 171 -14.51 13.69 7.60
N THR A 172 -13.99 13.32 6.42
CA THR A 172 -14.77 12.64 5.37
C THR A 172 -14.90 11.14 5.67
N TRP A 173 -13.86 10.52 6.21
CA TRP A 173 -13.81 9.11 6.63
C TRP A 173 -13.37 9.00 8.10
N PRO A 174 -14.27 9.15 9.07
CA PRO A 174 -13.92 9.16 10.51
C PRO A 174 -13.20 7.90 11.01
N HIS A 175 -13.35 6.79 10.29
CA HIS A 175 -12.72 5.50 10.62
C HIS A 175 -11.63 5.10 9.61
N GLY A 176 -11.32 5.97 8.63
CA GLY A 176 -10.28 5.75 7.65
C GLY A 176 -8.88 5.76 8.29
N GLU A 177 -7.99 4.97 7.74
CA GLU A 177 -6.59 4.97 8.15
C GLU A 177 -5.87 6.17 7.55
N LEU A 178 -5.15 6.90 8.41
CA LEU A 178 -4.38 8.10 8.04
C LEU A 178 -2.92 7.70 7.77
N LEU A 179 -2.72 6.81 6.82
CA LEU A 179 -1.42 6.29 6.42
C LEU A 179 -1.03 6.89 5.06
N ASP A 180 0.25 7.22 4.89
CA ASP A 180 0.87 7.64 3.62
C ASP A 180 0.24 8.85 2.91
N THR A 181 -0.39 9.76 3.63
CA THR A 181 -0.79 11.07 3.08
C THR A 181 0.34 12.06 3.26
N TRP A 182 0.83 12.63 2.17
CA TRP A 182 1.99 13.55 2.21
C TRP A 182 2.01 14.52 1.03
N THR A 183 2.88 15.51 1.12
CA THR A 183 3.10 16.54 0.09
C THR A 183 4.58 16.66 -0.21
N TRP A 184 4.96 16.66 -1.48
CA TRP A 184 6.23 17.18 -1.93
C TRP A 184 6.08 18.62 -2.40
N PHE A 185 7.00 19.47 -1.97
CA PHE A 185 7.07 20.87 -2.38
C PHE A 185 8.52 21.27 -2.57
N GLN A 186 8.86 21.75 -3.73
CA GLN A 186 10.20 22.18 -4.08
C GLN A 186 10.17 23.62 -4.61
N SER A 187 11.30 24.33 -4.42
CA SER A 187 11.47 25.70 -4.89
C SER A 187 12.84 25.94 -5.52
N GLY A 188 12.89 26.78 -6.54
CA GLY A 188 14.13 27.20 -7.22
C GLY A 188 14.98 26.02 -7.68
N LEU A 189 16.21 25.90 -7.21
CA LEU A 189 17.14 24.83 -7.60
C LEU A 189 16.65 23.43 -7.25
N ASN A 190 15.78 23.28 -6.27
CA ASN A 190 15.22 21.98 -5.89
C ASN A 190 14.14 21.48 -6.88
N THR A 191 13.80 22.26 -7.92
CA THR A 191 12.86 21.84 -8.96
C THR A 191 13.53 21.18 -10.17
N ASP A 192 14.82 20.88 -10.09
CA ASP A 192 15.59 20.19 -11.13
C ASP A 192 15.22 18.70 -11.29
N GLY A 193 14.49 18.13 -10.33
CA GLY A 193 13.94 16.79 -10.34
C GLY A 193 12.52 16.76 -9.75
N ALA A 194 11.61 16.03 -10.42
CA ALA A 194 10.20 15.97 -10.01
C ALA A 194 9.97 15.33 -8.62
N HIS A 195 10.92 14.51 -8.16
CA HIS A 195 10.82 13.76 -6.91
C HIS A 195 11.92 14.11 -5.90
N ASN A 196 12.42 15.34 -5.96
CA ASN A 196 13.37 15.80 -4.96
C ASN A 196 12.70 15.91 -3.59
N PRO A 197 13.37 15.45 -2.51
CA PRO A 197 12.85 15.55 -1.16
C PRO A 197 12.64 17.02 -0.76
N VAL A 198 11.67 17.21 0.11
CA VAL A 198 11.40 18.51 0.73
C VAL A 198 12.58 18.90 1.65
N THR A 199 13.02 20.16 1.58
CA THR A 199 14.17 20.67 2.34
C THR A 199 13.79 21.83 3.24
N SER A 200 14.80 22.40 3.92
CA SER A 200 14.68 23.64 4.68
C SER A 200 15.00 24.89 3.84
N ARG A 201 15.17 24.75 2.52
CA ARG A 201 15.36 25.89 1.63
C ARG A 201 14.20 26.88 1.78
N LYS A 202 14.52 28.14 1.86
CA LYS A 202 13.50 29.21 1.90
C LYS A 202 13.16 29.65 0.49
N ILE A 203 11.90 29.85 0.21
CA ILE A 203 11.38 30.36 -1.06
C ILE A 203 11.93 31.77 -1.31
N GLU A 204 12.44 32.00 -2.50
CA GLU A 204 12.95 33.27 -2.95
C GLU A 204 12.06 33.89 -4.04
N LYS A 205 12.13 35.20 -4.20
CA LYS A 205 11.40 35.88 -5.28
C LYS A 205 11.92 35.47 -6.64
N GLY A 206 11.04 34.96 -7.48
CA GLY A 206 11.38 34.48 -8.84
C GLY A 206 11.63 32.99 -8.93
N ASP A 207 11.54 32.24 -7.81
CA ASP A 207 11.61 30.78 -7.83
C ASP A 207 10.49 30.18 -8.68
N ILE A 208 10.83 29.15 -9.45
CA ILE A 208 9.86 28.18 -9.94
C ILE A 208 9.51 27.26 -8.77
N LEU A 209 8.25 26.89 -8.68
CA LEU A 209 7.74 26.03 -7.61
C LEU A 209 7.13 24.76 -8.20
N SER A 210 7.34 23.64 -7.55
CA SER A 210 6.73 22.36 -7.88
C SER A 210 6.05 21.78 -6.65
N LEU A 211 4.85 21.21 -6.82
CA LEU A 211 4.13 20.56 -5.74
C LEU A 211 3.48 19.26 -6.23
N ASN A 212 3.45 18.29 -5.35
CA ASN A 212 2.73 17.04 -5.53
C ASN A 212 1.99 16.70 -4.24
N CYS A 213 0.69 16.53 -4.31
CA CYS A 213 -0.16 16.19 -3.18
C CYS A 213 -0.64 14.74 -3.33
N PHE A 214 -0.35 13.92 -2.33
CA PHE A 214 -0.64 12.48 -2.34
C PHE A 214 -1.55 12.14 -1.14
N PRO A 215 -2.85 12.44 -1.20
CA PRO A 215 -3.78 11.90 -0.22
C PRO A 215 -3.93 10.40 -0.43
N MET A 216 -3.96 9.63 0.66
CA MET A 216 -4.19 8.19 0.60
C MET A 216 -5.31 7.77 1.54
N VAL A 217 -6.30 7.05 1.01
CA VAL A 217 -7.34 6.40 1.81
C VAL A 217 -7.60 5.01 1.26
N ALA A 218 -7.64 4.02 2.14
CA ALA A 218 -7.86 2.61 1.79
C ALA A 218 -6.92 2.09 0.68
N GLY A 219 -5.67 2.60 0.61
CA GLY A 219 -4.68 2.21 -0.39
C GLY A 219 -4.80 2.87 -1.76
N TYR A 220 -5.73 3.78 -1.94
CA TYR A 220 -5.88 4.61 -3.14
C TYR A 220 -5.23 5.98 -2.93
N TYR A 221 -4.55 6.46 -3.97
CA TYR A 221 -3.96 7.79 -4.06
C TYR A 221 -4.72 8.65 -5.06
#